data_ef10ed96512e1d319b52e58ea499725c
#
_entry.id   ef10ed96512e1d319b52e58ea499725c
#
_cell.length_a   1.000
_cell.length_b   1.000
_cell.length_c   1.000
_cell.angle_alpha   90.00
_cell.angle_beta   90.00
_cell.angle_gamma   90.00
#
_symmetry.space_group_name_H-M   'P 1'
#
loop_
_entity.id
_entity.type
_entity.pdbx_description
1 polymer ?
#
loop_
_entity_poly.entity_id
_entity_poly.type
_entity_poly.pdbx_seq_one_letter_code
_entity_poly.pdbx_strand_id
1 'polypeptide(L)'
;VGLDIGADFHVAACIPFEKFRNEKEWKRQKTMKFYSDGKGIIDFLTQLGNIREGFGLDPSDFFILLEPTGGHYSYLVMKVLLDEGYHLFQVENKSVKDFRERQLGLNEKSDEIDARIMAYMGWHKTLHPDMKGIRLVKPATPTQILFRTLTRDRWLLSTQLTRRKNQIQQLFSVTNPELKRAFKKPGSTITVMK
;
A
#
# COMPACT_ATOMS: atom_id res chain seq x y z
N VAL A 1 -14.32 2.22 6.47
CA VAL A 1 -13.26 1.38 7.03
C VAL A 1 -11.90 1.92 6.56
N GLY A 2 -10.96 2.11 7.48
CA GLY A 2 -9.56 2.35 7.15
C GLY A 2 -8.76 1.07 7.36
N LEU A 3 -7.90 0.72 6.40
CA LEU A 3 -7.16 -0.54 6.41
C LEU A 3 -5.67 -0.26 6.20
N ASP A 4 -4.89 -0.38 7.26
CA ASP A 4 -3.43 -0.33 7.19
C ASP A 4 -2.86 -1.72 6.90
N ILE A 5 -2.04 -1.80 5.86
CA ILE A 5 -1.55 -3.06 5.30
C ILE A 5 -0.11 -3.29 5.71
N GLY A 6 0.12 -4.24 6.59
CA GLY A 6 1.45 -4.71 6.98
C GLY A 6 1.86 -6.01 6.28
N ALA A 7 3.10 -6.43 6.49
CA ALA A 7 3.65 -7.66 5.93
C ALA A 7 3.09 -8.91 6.63
N ASP A 8 3.06 -8.90 7.95
CA ASP A 8 2.66 -10.05 8.78
C ASP A 8 1.22 -9.94 9.24
N PHE A 9 0.75 -8.73 9.46
CA PHE A 9 -0.61 -8.45 9.89
C PHE A 9 -1.11 -7.13 9.33
N HIS A 10 -2.43 -6.99 9.32
CA HIS A 10 -3.14 -5.78 8.91
C HIS A 10 -3.90 -5.21 10.10
N VAL A 11 -4.15 -3.91 10.08
CA VAL A 11 -4.97 -3.23 11.08
C VAL A 11 -6.14 -2.54 10.40
N ALA A 12 -7.36 -2.83 10.86
CA ALA A 12 -8.58 -2.23 10.35
C ALA A 12 -9.29 -1.40 11.41
N ALA A 13 -9.78 -0.23 11.03
CA ALA A 13 -10.66 0.61 11.82
C ALA A 13 -12.04 0.68 11.14
N CYS A 14 -13.02 -0.04 11.69
CA CYS A 14 -14.41 0.03 11.24
C CYS A 14 -15.15 1.07 12.07
N ILE A 15 -15.42 2.24 11.49
CA ILE A 15 -16.00 3.38 12.22
C ILE A 15 -17.28 3.83 11.50
N PRO A 16 -18.44 3.81 12.17
CA PRO A 16 -19.68 4.36 11.65
C PRO A 16 -19.54 5.87 11.37
N PHE A 17 -20.18 6.35 10.31
CA PHE A 17 -20.03 7.75 9.86
C PHE A 17 -20.47 8.78 10.90
N GLU A 18 -21.49 8.48 11.70
CA GLU A 18 -21.95 9.36 12.77
C GLU A 18 -20.88 9.62 13.85
N LYS A 19 -19.97 8.67 14.07
CA LYS A 19 -18.88 8.82 15.06
C LYS A 19 -17.84 9.86 14.65
N PHE A 20 -17.71 10.13 13.36
CA PHE A 20 -16.76 11.12 12.87
C PHE A 20 -17.13 12.58 13.20
N ARG A 21 -18.37 12.83 13.59
CA ARG A 21 -18.82 14.16 14.04
C ARG A 21 -18.17 14.58 15.36
N ASN A 22 -17.66 13.63 16.14
CA ASN A 22 -17.00 13.88 17.41
C ASN A 22 -15.56 13.33 17.37
N GLU A 23 -14.58 14.25 17.43
CA GLU A 23 -13.16 13.91 17.34
C GLU A 23 -12.70 12.91 18.41
N LYS A 24 -13.20 13.06 19.64
CA LYS A 24 -12.85 12.15 20.75
C LYS A 24 -13.42 10.75 20.55
N GLU A 25 -14.56 10.63 19.87
CA GLU A 25 -15.21 9.34 19.64
C GLU A 25 -14.49 8.51 18.59
N TRP A 26 -14.21 9.07 17.41
CA TRP A 26 -13.56 8.28 16.36
C TRP A 26 -12.10 7.93 16.68
N LYS A 27 -11.37 8.83 17.36
CA LYS A 27 -9.98 8.55 17.80
C LYS A 27 -9.89 7.40 18.82
N ARG A 28 -10.96 7.12 19.56
CA ARG A 28 -11.02 6.04 20.55
C ARG A 28 -11.65 4.75 20.04
N GLN A 29 -12.10 4.72 18.78
CA GLN A 29 -12.69 3.50 18.24
C GLN A 29 -11.67 2.36 18.23
N LYS A 30 -12.16 1.16 18.58
CA LYS A 30 -11.33 -0.04 18.57
C LYS A 30 -10.92 -0.37 17.14
N THR A 31 -9.69 -0.82 17.00
CA THR A 31 -9.15 -1.39 15.76
C THR A 31 -9.13 -2.90 15.86
N MET A 32 -9.18 -3.56 14.70
CA MET A 32 -9.02 -4.99 14.56
C MET A 32 -7.64 -5.27 13.98
N LYS A 33 -6.92 -6.22 14.58
CA LYS A 33 -5.67 -6.74 14.04
C LYS A 33 -5.91 -8.16 13.53
N PHE A 34 -5.50 -8.43 12.31
CA PHE A 34 -5.62 -9.76 11.70
C PHE A 34 -4.37 -10.08 10.87
N TYR A 35 -4.04 -11.37 10.78
CA TYR A 35 -2.86 -11.83 10.07
C TYR A 35 -3.06 -11.79 8.56
N SER A 36 -1.94 -11.65 7.82
CA SER A 36 -1.90 -11.62 6.34
C SER A 36 -2.08 -13.01 5.71
N ASP A 37 -2.54 -14.00 6.47
CA ASP A 37 -2.83 -15.36 6.02
C ASP A 37 -4.32 -15.55 5.71
N GLY A 38 -4.66 -16.71 5.15
CA GLY A 38 -6.03 -17.04 4.79
C GLY A 38 -6.98 -17.02 5.98
N LYS A 39 -6.53 -17.47 7.16
CA LYS A 39 -7.34 -17.49 8.39
C LYS A 39 -7.64 -16.06 8.86
N GLY A 40 -6.61 -15.23 8.96
CA GLY A 40 -6.79 -13.84 9.39
C GLY A 40 -7.74 -13.05 8.47
N ILE A 41 -7.66 -13.29 7.15
CA ILE A 41 -8.57 -12.67 6.18
C ILE A 41 -10.00 -13.16 6.36
N ILE A 42 -10.22 -14.45 6.60
CA ILE A 42 -11.55 -15.00 6.89
C ILE A 42 -12.12 -14.43 8.19
N ASP A 43 -11.30 -14.32 9.24
CA ASP A 43 -11.70 -13.73 10.52
C ASP A 43 -12.12 -12.26 10.33
N PHE A 44 -11.38 -11.50 9.51
CA PHE A 44 -11.73 -10.12 9.17
C PHE A 44 -13.05 -10.03 8.38
N LEU A 45 -13.23 -10.85 7.36
CA LEU A 45 -14.49 -10.91 6.59
C LEU A 45 -15.68 -11.27 7.46
N THR A 46 -15.50 -12.23 8.39
CA THR A 46 -16.54 -12.60 9.35
C THR A 46 -16.94 -11.40 10.21
N GLN A 47 -15.98 -10.61 10.67
CA GLN A 47 -16.27 -9.41 11.45
C GLN A 47 -16.97 -8.33 10.60
N LEU A 48 -16.56 -8.14 9.35
CA LEU A 48 -17.29 -7.24 8.43
C LEU A 48 -18.72 -7.73 8.17
N GLY A 49 -18.89 -9.04 8.02
CA GLY A 49 -20.21 -9.70 7.89
C GLY A 49 -21.12 -9.43 9.09
N ASN A 50 -20.59 -9.60 10.31
CA ASN A 50 -21.33 -9.33 11.54
C ASN A 50 -21.75 -7.85 11.66
N ILE A 51 -20.87 -6.91 11.26
CA ILE A 51 -21.21 -5.49 11.22
C ILE A 51 -22.30 -5.23 10.19
N ARG A 52 -22.18 -5.82 9.00
CA ARG A 52 -23.15 -5.69 7.92
C ARG A 52 -24.54 -6.17 8.36
N GLU A 53 -24.62 -7.37 8.93
CA GLU A 53 -25.87 -7.94 9.41
C GLU A 53 -26.48 -7.12 10.56
N GLY A 54 -25.64 -6.69 11.53
CA GLY A 54 -26.08 -5.91 12.67
C GLY A 54 -26.67 -4.53 12.31
N PHE A 55 -26.28 -3.96 11.19
CA PHE A 55 -26.75 -2.66 10.70
C PHE A 55 -27.65 -2.75 9.45
N GLY A 56 -27.89 -3.94 8.90
CA GLY A 56 -28.68 -4.14 7.68
C GLY A 56 -28.03 -3.47 6.45
N LEU A 57 -26.71 -3.55 6.34
CA LEU A 57 -25.91 -2.91 5.29
C LEU A 57 -25.58 -3.89 4.16
N ASP A 58 -25.41 -3.35 2.96
CA ASP A 58 -24.84 -4.07 1.81
C ASP A 58 -23.32 -3.84 1.75
N PRO A 59 -22.53 -4.72 1.08
CA PRO A 59 -21.10 -4.50 0.88
C PRO A 59 -20.77 -3.15 0.22
N SER A 60 -21.65 -2.65 -0.65
CA SER A 60 -21.52 -1.35 -1.31
C SER A 60 -21.65 -0.14 -0.38
N ASP A 61 -22.20 -0.32 0.82
CA ASP A 61 -22.31 0.73 1.82
C ASP A 61 -21.01 0.97 2.58
N PHE A 62 -20.03 0.08 2.40
CA PHE A 62 -18.72 0.20 3.04
C PHE A 62 -17.76 0.99 2.15
N PHE A 63 -17.28 2.11 2.68
CA PHE A 63 -16.16 2.84 2.10
C PHE A 63 -14.86 2.34 2.72
N ILE A 64 -14.14 1.47 2.02
CA ILE A 64 -12.89 0.88 2.52
C ILE A 64 -11.70 1.60 1.89
N LEU A 65 -10.92 2.31 2.70
CA LEU A 65 -9.74 3.04 2.27
C LEU A 65 -8.46 2.34 2.74
N LEU A 66 -7.51 2.15 1.84
CA LEU A 66 -6.24 1.49 2.13
C LEU A 66 -5.05 2.18 1.43
N GLU A 67 -3.85 2.02 1.99
CA GLU A 67 -2.61 2.46 1.36
C GLU A 67 -2.09 1.46 0.32
N PRO A 68 -1.48 1.93 -0.78
CA PRO A 68 -0.84 1.05 -1.75
C PRO A 68 0.48 0.51 -1.19
N THR A 69 0.58 -0.79 -0.98
CA THR A 69 1.80 -1.48 -0.48
C THR A 69 2.67 -2.07 -1.59
N GLY A 70 2.64 -1.49 -2.78
CA GLY A 70 3.35 -2.05 -3.94
C GLY A 70 2.77 -3.38 -4.47
N GLY A 71 1.63 -3.83 -3.92
CA GLY A 71 0.85 -4.96 -4.41
C GLY A 71 1.19 -6.32 -3.81
N HIS A 72 2.24 -6.45 -2.99
CA HIS A 72 2.59 -7.75 -2.41
C HIS A 72 1.65 -8.15 -1.28
N TYR A 73 1.53 -7.30 -0.27
CA TYR A 73 0.79 -7.61 0.95
C TYR A 73 -0.70 -7.32 0.83
N SER A 74 -1.07 -6.34 0.01
CA SER A 74 -2.47 -5.93 -0.16
C SER A 74 -3.26 -6.77 -1.17
N TYR A 75 -2.58 -7.52 -2.07
CA TYR A 75 -3.25 -8.17 -3.19
C TYR A 75 -4.35 -9.14 -2.74
N LEU A 76 -4.04 -10.03 -1.80
CA LEU A 76 -4.98 -11.07 -1.37
C LEU A 76 -6.21 -10.46 -0.68
N VAL A 77 -5.99 -9.57 0.30
CA VAL A 77 -7.10 -8.92 1.00
C VAL A 77 -7.95 -8.06 0.06
N MET A 78 -7.30 -7.32 -0.87
CA MET A 78 -8.03 -6.54 -1.86
C MET A 78 -8.85 -7.41 -2.80
N LYS A 79 -8.27 -8.52 -3.29
CA LYS A 79 -8.98 -9.45 -4.17
C LYS A 79 -10.22 -10.00 -3.50
N VAL A 80 -10.08 -10.51 -2.28
CA VAL A 80 -11.18 -11.12 -1.54
C VAL A 80 -12.29 -10.10 -1.25
N LEU A 81 -11.93 -8.89 -0.79
CA LEU A 81 -12.91 -7.83 -0.56
C LEU A 81 -13.65 -7.40 -1.83
N LEU A 82 -12.95 -7.32 -2.97
CA LEU A 82 -13.59 -7.01 -4.26
C LEU A 82 -14.51 -8.14 -4.73
N ASP A 83 -14.10 -9.39 -4.55
CA ASP A 83 -14.91 -10.58 -4.89
C ASP A 83 -16.19 -10.64 -4.03
N GLU A 84 -16.15 -10.17 -2.79
CA GLU A 84 -17.29 -10.04 -1.88
C GLU A 84 -18.15 -8.78 -2.15
N GLY A 85 -17.81 -7.98 -3.15
CA GLY A 85 -18.58 -6.81 -3.57
C GLY A 85 -18.31 -5.52 -2.80
N TYR A 86 -17.29 -5.45 -1.95
CA TYR A 86 -16.92 -4.23 -1.25
C TYR A 86 -16.30 -3.18 -2.19
N HIS A 87 -16.57 -1.92 -1.92
CA HIS A 87 -15.94 -0.80 -2.62
C HIS A 87 -14.63 -0.42 -1.95
N LEU A 88 -13.52 -0.63 -2.68
CA LEU A 88 -12.18 -0.30 -2.21
C LEU A 88 -11.66 0.98 -2.82
N PHE A 89 -11.01 1.78 -2.01
CA PHE A 89 -10.33 3.01 -2.43
C PHE A 89 -8.87 2.96 -1.98
N GLN A 90 -8.00 3.44 -2.84
CA GLN A 90 -6.58 3.64 -2.49
C GLN A 90 -6.29 5.10 -2.24
N VAL A 91 -5.51 5.36 -1.20
CA VAL A 91 -4.97 6.69 -0.85
C VAL A 91 -3.46 6.67 -0.99
N GLU A 92 -2.86 7.77 -1.44
CA GLU A 92 -1.41 7.90 -1.49
C GLU A 92 -0.85 8.07 -0.08
N ASN A 93 0.25 7.36 0.26
CA ASN A 93 0.91 7.40 1.58
C ASN A 93 1.24 8.83 2.02
N LYS A 94 1.68 9.67 1.05
CA LYS A 94 1.92 11.09 1.33
C LYS A 94 0.66 11.82 1.79
N SER A 95 -0.48 11.49 1.19
CA SER A 95 -1.77 12.12 1.54
C SER A 95 -2.21 11.76 2.96
N VAL A 96 -2.00 10.52 3.42
CA VAL A 96 -2.29 10.10 4.79
C VAL A 96 -1.40 10.85 5.78
N LYS A 97 -0.09 10.93 5.49
CA LYS A 97 0.86 11.69 6.32
C LYS A 97 0.49 13.17 6.40
N ASP A 98 0.26 13.82 5.25
CA ASP A 98 -0.11 15.24 5.21
C ASP A 98 -1.42 15.51 5.95
N PHE A 99 -2.39 14.60 5.83
CA PHE A 99 -3.67 14.71 6.53
C PHE A 99 -3.48 14.57 8.04
N ARG A 100 -2.71 13.58 8.50
CA ARG A 100 -2.39 13.38 9.90
C ARG A 100 -1.70 14.59 10.52
N GLU A 101 -0.62 15.08 9.90
CA GLU A 101 0.22 16.12 10.46
C GLU A 101 -0.39 17.53 10.32
N ARG A 102 -0.93 17.85 9.12
CA ARG A 102 -1.38 19.22 8.83
C ARG A 102 -2.83 19.49 9.19
N GLN A 103 -3.71 18.51 9.02
CA GLN A 103 -5.14 18.71 9.30
C GLN A 103 -5.52 18.30 10.71
N LEU A 104 -4.93 17.23 11.24
CA LEU A 104 -5.26 16.73 12.56
C LEU A 104 -4.23 17.10 13.64
N GLY A 105 -3.06 17.65 13.27
CA GLY A 105 -1.99 18.02 14.20
C GLY A 105 -1.41 16.83 14.97
N LEU A 106 -1.52 15.60 14.43
CA LEU A 106 -1.07 14.38 15.08
C LEU A 106 0.33 14.03 14.61
N ASN A 107 1.30 14.01 15.52
CA ASN A 107 2.69 13.63 15.24
C ASN A 107 2.96 12.15 15.54
N GLU A 108 2.12 11.52 16.36
CA GLU A 108 2.25 10.09 16.65
C GLU A 108 1.88 9.24 15.43
N LYS A 109 2.68 8.19 15.22
CA LYS A 109 2.46 7.19 14.19
C LYS A 109 2.31 5.82 14.82
N SER A 110 1.17 5.17 14.57
CA SER A 110 0.96 3.75 14.79
C SER A 110 -0.01 3.23 13.74
N ASP A 111 0.02 1.93 13.48
CA ASP A 111 -0.86 1.29 12.49
C ASP A 111 -2.35 1.51 12.86
N GLU A 112 -2.67 1.54 14.17
CA GLU A 112 -4.03 1.82 14.65
C GLU A 112 -4.45 3.27 14.38
N ILE A 113 -3.54 4.22 14.56
CA ILE A 113 -3.80 5.63 14.27
C ILE A 113 -3.98 5.81 12.76
N ASP A 114 -3.10 5.25 11.94
CA ASP A 114 -3.16 5.36 10.49
C ASP A 114 -4.44 4.70 9.93
N ALA A 115 -4.86 3.55 10.47
CA ALA A 115 -6.14 2.93 10.11
C ALA A 115 -7.35 3.82 10.46
N ARG A 116 -7.38 4.46 11.65
CA ARG A 116 -8.46 5.39 12.02
C ARG A 116 -8.46 6.65 11.15
N ILE A 117 -7.28 7.18 10.83
CA ILE A 117 -7.13 8.34 9.93
C ILE A 117 -7.64 8.01 8.54
N MET A 118 -7.31 6.84 7.99
CA MET A 118 -7.84 6.40 6.70
C MET A 118 -9.36 6.27 6.73
N ALA A 119 -9.94 5.71 7.81
CA ALA A 119 -11.39 5.67 7.95
C ALA A 119 -12.01 7.09 7.97
N TYR A 120 -11.37 8.04 8.68
CA TYR A 120 -11.80 9.45 8.71
C TYR A 120 -11.66 10.13 7.33
N MET A 121 -10.55 9.90 6.61
CA MET A 121 -10.37 10.39 5.25
C MET A 121 -11.44 9.86 4.28
N GLY A 122 -11.84 8.60 4.45
CA GLY A 122 -12.94 8.00 3.69
C GLY A 122 -14.25 8.75 3.93
N TRP A 123 -14.61 9.03 5.17
CA TRP A 123 -15.77 9.85 5.52
C TRP A 123 -15.66 11.28 4.96
N HIS A 124 -14.48 11.91 5.11
CA HIS A 124 -14.24 13.25 4.59
C HIS A 124 -14.39 13.32 3.06
N LYS A 125 -13.95 12.27 2.36
CA LYS A 125 -14.12 12.13 0.90
C LYS A 125 -15.59 12.09 0.48
N THR A 126 -16.49 11.52 1.28
CA THR A 126 -17.92 11.51 0.96
C THR A 126 -18.54 12.91 1.09
N LEU A 127 -18.02 13.75 1.99
CA LEU A 127 -18.45 15.14 2.16
C LEU A 127 -17.80 16.08 1.12
N HIS A 128 -16.59 15.74 0.67
CA HIS A 128 -15.78 16.53 -0.26
C HIS A 128 -15.36 15.66 -1.46
N PRO A 129 -16.25 15.43 -2.44
CA PRO A 129 -15.96 14.56 -3.59
C PRO A 129 -14.73 14.98 -4.40
N ASP A 130 -14.36 16.26 -4.37
CA ASP A 130 -13.19 16.80 -5.08
C ASP A 130 -11.84 16.53 -4.38
N MET A 131 -11.85 15.91 -3.20
CA MET A 131 -10.63 15.55 -2.47
C MET A 131 -9.74 14.66 -3.35
N LYS A 132 -8.53 15.16 -3.64
CA LYS A 132 -7.53 14.47 -4.46
C LYS A 132 -6.79 13.40 -3.66
N GLY A 133 -6.10 12.49 -4.38
CA GLY A 133 -5.26 11.46 -3.75
C GLY A 133 -6.00 10.19 -3.32
N ILE A 134 -7.32 10.14 -3.46
CA ILE A 134 -8.15 8.95 -3.21
C ILE A 134 -8.79 8.50 -4.52
N ARG A 135 -8.58 7.24 -4.89
CA ARG A 135 -9.08 6.67 -6.14
C ARG A 135 -9.73 5.31 -5.90
N LEU A 136 -10.79 5.03 -6.64
CA LEU A 136 -11.46 3.72 -6.64
C LEU A 136 -10.50 2.65 -7.17
N VAL A 137 -10.39 1.55 -6.45
CA VAL A 137 -9.66 0.36 -6.88
C VAL A 137 -10.51 -0.42 -7.87
N LYS A 138 -9.94 -0.69 -9.05
CA LYS A 138 -10.55 -1.59 -10.03
C LYS A 138 -9.84 -2.93 -9.99
N PRO A 139 -10.57 -4.06 -10.10
CA PRO A 139 -9.94 -5.37 -10.22
C PRO A 139 -8.91 -5.35 -11.34
N ALA A 140 -7.70 -5.82 -11.04
CA ALA A 140 -6.67 -5.92 -12.07
C ALA A 140 -6.94 -7.12 -12.96
N THR A 141 -6.91 -6.92 -14.26
CA THR A 141 -6.99 -8.03 -15.21
C THR A 141 -5.75 -8.92 -15.13
N PRO A 142 -5.82 -10.22 -15.50
CA PRO A 142 -4.66 -11.10 -15.54
C PRO A 142 -3.49 -10.52 -16.34
N THR A 143 -3.79 -9.86 -17.48
CA THR A 143 -2.79 -9.18 -18.31
C THR A 143 -2.10 -8.03 -17.55
N GLN A 144 -2.85 -7.23 -16.79
CA GLN A 144 -2.27 -6.15 -15.99
C GLN A 144 -1.39 -6.69 -14.86
N ILE A 145 -1.78 -7.80 -14.23
CA ILE A 145 -0.98 -8.47 -13.20
C ILE A 145 0.35 -8.95 -13.81
N LEU A 146 0.27 -9.67 -14.93
CA LEU A 146 1.45 -10.14 -15.64
C LEU A 146 2.38 -8.99 -16.03
N PHE A 147 1.82 -7.91 -16.58
CA PHE A 147 2.62 -6.74 -16.99
C PHE A 147 3.34 -6.07 -15.82
N ARG A 148 2.66 -5.93 -14.68
CA ARG A 148 3.27 -5.41 -13.44
C ARG A 148 4.41 -6.30 -12.95
N THR A 149 4.23 -7.63 -12.99
CA THR A 149 5.27 -8.59 -12.58
C THR A 149 6.49 -8.47 -13.50
N LEU A 150 6.31 -8.53 -14.81
CA LEU A 150 7.40 -8.41 -15.78
C LEU A 150 8.14 -7.06 -15.67
N THR A 151 7.41 -5.96 -15.44
CA THR A 151 8.02 -4.64 -15.26
C THR A 151 8.88 -4.60 -13.99
N ARG A 152 8.42 -5.21 -12.91
CA ARG A 152 9.19 -5.31 -11.65
C ARG A 152 10.43 -6.17 -11.83
N ASP A 153 10.32 -7.32 -12.47
CA ASP A 153 11.44 -8.22 -12.72
C ASP A 153 12.50 -7.52 -13.59
N ARG A 154 12.06 -6.83 -14.64
CA ARG A 154 12.96 -6.01 -15.47
C ARG A 154 13.69 -4.94 -14.63
N TRP A 155 12.97 -4.24 -13.77
CA TRP A 155 13.58 -3.22 -12.90
C TRP A 155 14.60 -3.83 -11.94
N LEU A 156 14.25 -4.96 -11.30
CA LEU A 156 15.14 -5.70 -10.40
C LEU A 156 16.41 -6.14 -11.11
N LEU A 157 16.29 -6.77 -12.28
CA LEU A 157 17.43 -7.19 -13.09
C LEU A 157 18.31 -6.01 -13.52
N SER A 158 17.71 -4.91 -13.94
CA SER A 158 18.43 -3.68 -14.31
C SER A 158 19.23 -3.11 -13.12
N THR A 159 18.63 -3.10 -11.93
CA THR A 159 19.27 -2.64 -10.70
C THR A 159 20.43 -3.57 -10.31
N GLN A 160 20.25 -4.90 -10.39
CA GLN A 160 21.30 -5.88 -10.14
C GLN A 160 22.46 -5.73 -11.14
N LEU A 161 22.16 -5.55 -12.41
CA LEU A 161 23.18 -5.32 -13.44
C LEU A 161 24.00 -4.07 -13.14
N THR A 162 23.36 -2.98 -12.78
CA THR A 162 24.03 -1.73 -12.39
C THR A 162 24.92 -1.94 -11.17
N ARG A 163 24.44 -2.64 -10.15
CA ARG A 163 25.22 -2.98 -8.97
C ARG A 163 26.46 -3.79 -9.31
N ARG A 164 26.32 -4.81 -10.17
CA ARG A 164 27.45 -5.64 -10.63
C ARG A 164 28.46 -4.85 -11.44
N LYS A 165 28.00 -3.98 -12.35
CA LYS A 165 28.90 -3.07 -13.09
C LYS A 165 29.71 -2.20 -12.14
N ASN A 166 29.09 -1.61 -11.12
CA ASN A 166 29.79 -0.77 -10.13
C ASN A 166 30.79 -1.58 -9.31
N GLN A 167 30.47 -2.81 -8.91
CA GLN A 167 31.39 -3.69 -8.20
C GLN A 167 32.64 -4.01 -9.07
N ILE A 168 32.44 -4.33 -10.35
CA ILE A 168 33.54 -4.58 -11.27
C ILE A 168 34.42 -3.33 -11.44
N GLN A 169 33.80 -2.15 -11.58
CA GLN A 169 34.56 -0.88 -11.65
C GLN A 169 35.38 -0.58 -10.41
N GLN A 170 34.82 -0.87 -9.23
CA GLN A 170 35.53 -0.75 -7.95
C GLN A 170 36.73 -1.70 -7.91
N LEU A 171 36.53 -2.96 -8.28
CA LEU A 171 37.59 -3.95 -8.34
C LEU A 171 38.73 -3.48 -9.25
N PHE A 172 38.42 -3.07 -10.49
CA PHE A 172 39.43 -2.51 -11.41
C PHE A 172 40.14 -1.27 -10.87
N SER A 173 39.45 -0.44 -10.08
CA SER A 173 40.04 0.74 -9.47
C SER A 173 41.12 0.39 -8.43
N VAL A 174 40.95 -0.77 -7.76
CA VAL A 174 41.86 -1.23 -6.70
C VAL A 174 42.98 -2.08 -7.27
N THR A 175 42.65 -3.02 -8.17
CA THR A 175 43.61 -4.03 -8.67
C THR A 175 44.40 -3.55 -9.90
N ASN A 176 43.82 -2.69 -10.74
CA ASN A 176 44.43 -2.26 -11.99
C ASN A 176 43.93 -0.89 -12.43
N PRO A 177 44.37 0.20 -11.78
CA PRO A 177 43.85 1.54 -12.04
C PRO A 177 44.12 2.05 -13.47
N GLU A 178 45.11 1.47 -14.16
CA GLU A 178 45.45 1.81 -15.55
C GLU A 178 44.39 1.30 -16.53
N LEU A 179 43.81 0.11 -16.29
CA LEU A 179 42.72 -0.41 -17.08
C LEU A 179 41.47 0.48 -16.98
N LYS A 180 41.24 1.11 -15.83
CA LYS A 180 40.15 2.08 -15.66
C LYS A 180 40.28 3.28 -16.59
N ARG A 181 41.51 3.73 -16.89
CA ARG A 181 41.78 4.84 -17.83
C ARG A 181 41.57 4.43 -19.29
N ALA A 182 41.81 3.15 -19.61
CA ALA A 182 41.57 2.61 -20.97
C ALA A 182 40.08 2.54 -21.32
N PHE A 183 39.22 2.29 -20.32
CA PHE A 183 37.76 2.28 -20.49
C PHE A 183 37.16 3.67 -20.25
N LYS A 184 37.19 4.54 -21.27
CA LYS A 184 36.76 5.96 -21.21
C LYS A 184 35.29 6.21 -20.84
N LYS A 185 34.42 5.21 -20.77
CA LYS A 185 33.01 5.35 -20.35
C LYS A 185 32.58 4.20 -19.44
N PRO A 186 32.11 4.49 -18.21
CA PRO A 186 31.41 3.48 -17.41
C PRO A 186 30.14 3.09 -18.16
N GLY A 187 30.07 1.86 -18.65
CA GLY A 187 28.89 1.33 -19.36
C GLY A 187 29.09 1.00 -20.85
N SER A 188 30.22 1.33 -21.44
CA SER A 188 30.55 0.78 -22.75
C SER A 188 30.81 -0.72 -22.65
N THR A 189 30.28 -1.45 -23.59
CA THR A 189 30.40 -2.91 -23.75
C THR A 189 31.85 -3.34 -23.52
N ILE A 190 32.06 -4.25 -22.55
CA ILE A 190 33.34 -4.95 -22.44
C ILE A 190 33.46 -5.80 -23.70
N THR A 191 34.15 -5.31 -24.71
CA THR A 191 34.55 -6.13 -25.83
C THR A 191 35.64 -7.05 -25.29
N VAL A 192 35.31 -8.31 -25.09
CA VAL A 192 36.27 -9.34 -24.75
C VAL A 192 37.19 -9.45 -25.98
N MET A 193 38.41 -8.95 -25.85
CA MET A 193 39.43 -9.27 -26.81
C MET A 193 39.66 -10.78 -26.75
N LYS A 194 39.42 -11.43 -27.86
CA LYS A 194 39.79 -12.84 -28.08
C LYS A 194 41.29 -12.96 -28.11
#